data_a021b5d4cdf4e99e5c0a122703018ed1
#
_entry.id   a021b5d4cdf4e99e5c0a122703018ed1
#
_cell.length_a   1.000
_cell.length_b   1.000
_cell.length_c   1.000
_cell.angle_alpha   90.00
_cell.angle_beta   90.00
_cell.angle_gamma   90.00
#
_symmetry.space_group_name_H-M   'P 1'
#
loop_
_entity.id
_entity.type
_entity.pdbx_description
1 polymer ?
#
loop_
_entity_poly.entity_id
_entity_poly.type
_entity_poly.pdbx_seq_one_letter_code
_entity_poly.pdbx_strand_id
1 'polypeptide(L)'
;MVDFSLISDTYDKIHQHLVETPLLESPFLSERLNKRVFIKAECLQKTGSFKYRGSWSSFVNNDFEDLKKGVLAYSSGNHAQGIAAVSYTHLTLPTIGC
;
A
#
# COMPACT_ATOMS: atom_id res chain seq x y z
N MET A 1 9.03 -17.01 -4.03
CA MET A 1 9.93 -15.83 -4.06
C MET A 1 9.25 -14.69 -4.80
N VAL A 2 9.41 -13.48 -4.32
CA VAL A 2 8.86 -12.32 -5.01
C VAL A 2 9.77 -11.93 -6.15
N ASP A 3 9.22 -11.71 -7.33
CA ASP A 3 9.95 -11.21 -8.47
C ASP A 3 9.24 -10.00 -9.08
N PHE A 4 9.83 -9.39 -10.08
CA PHE A 4 9.25 -8.20 -10.70
C PHE A 4 7.89 -8.48 -11.34
N SER A 5 7.71 -9.66 -11.89
CA SER A 5 6.45 -10.03 -12.52
C SER A 5 5.30 -10.01 -11.50
N LEU A 6 5.52 -10.54 -10.30
CA LEU A 6 4.51 -10.51 -9.24
C LEU A 6 4.21 -9.07 -8.80
N ILE A 7 5.24 -8.24 -8.70
CA ILE A 7 5.08 -6.83 -8.33
C ILE A 7 4.26 -6.10 -9.39
N SER A 8 4.58 -6.31 -10.66
CA SER A 8 3.87 -5.68 -11.78
C SER A 8 2.41 -6.11 -11.84
N ASP A 9 2.15 -7.41 -11.66
CA ASP A 9 0.79 -7.94 -11.68
C ASP A 9 -0.03 -7.37 -10.51
N THR A 10 0.57 -7.26 -9.34
CA THR A 10 -0.09 -6.65 -8.18
C THR A 10 -0.41 -5.18 -8.44
N TYR A 11 0.54 -4.45 -9.03
CA TYR A 11 0.32 -3.04 -9.37
C TYR A 11 -0.87 -2.88 -10.31
N ASP A 12 -1.01 -3.74 -11.30
CA ASP A 12 -2.13 -3.69 -12.24
C ASP A 12 -3.48 -3.84 -11.51
N LYS A 13 -3.50 -4.60 -10.42
CA LYS A 13 -4.71 -4.83 -9.65
C LYS A 13 -5.05 -3.67 -8.71
N ILE A 14 -4.06 -2.96 -8.20
CA ILE A 14 -4.28 -2.01 -7.12
C ILE A 14 -4.10 -0.55 -7.50
N HIS A 15 -3.46 -0.22 -8.63
CA HIS A 15 -3.07 1.16 -8.94
C HIS A 15 -4.26 2.13 -8.96
N GLN A 16 -5.44 1.65 -9.32
CA GLN A 16 -6.63 2.50 -9.35
C GLN A 16 -7.05 2.99 -7.96
N HIS A 17 -6.60 2.33 -6.90
CA HIS A 17 -6.91 2.71 -5.53
C HIS A 17 -5.86 3.62 -4.92
N LEU A 18 -4.75 3.81 -5.60
CA LEU A 18 -3.60 4.52 -5.04
C LEU A 18 -3.47 5.93 -5.59
N VAL A 19 -2.87 6.81 -4.79
CA VAL A 19 -2.37 8.08 -5.30
C VAL A 19 -1.05 7.78 -6.01
N GLU A 20 -0.86 8.35 -7.20
CA GLU A 20 0.40 8.20 -7.91
C GLU A 20 1.37 9.21 -7.30
N THR A 21 2.08 8.78 -6.29
CA THR A 21 2.98 9.65 -5.55
C THR A 21 4.24 9.94 -6.36
N PRO A 22 4.84 11.14 -6.19
CA PRO A 22 6.01 11.49 -6.99
C PRO A 22 7.26 10.70 -6.59
N LEU A 23 8.14 10.53 -7.57
CA LEU A 23 9.46 9.97 -7.36
C LEU A 23 10.45 11.12 -7.51
N LEU A 24 11.09 11.51 -6.41
CA LEU A 24 11.92 12.69 -6.35
C LEU A 24 13.38 12.31 -6.15
N GLU A 25 14.26 12.88 -6.95
CA GLU A 25 15.69 12.67 -6.72
C GLU A 25 16.14 13.57 -5.57
N SER A 26 16.91 13.03 -4.64
CA SER A 26 17.46 13.78 -3.52
C SER A 26 18.89 14.19 -3.84
N PRO A 27 19.15 15.48 -4.10
CA PRO A 27 20.52 15.92 -4.37
C PRO A 27 21.46 15.67 -3.19
N PHE A 28 20.94 15.89 -1.97
CA PHE A 28 21.74 15.71 -0.76
C PHE A 28 22.21 14.26 -0.59
N LEU A 29 21.28 13.30 -0.68
CA LEU A 29 21.64 11.90 -0.53
C LEU A 29 22.44 11.37 -1.72
N SER A 30 22.16 11.85 -2.91
CA SER A 30 22.88 11.44 -4.11
C SER A 30 24.35 11.85 -4.01
N GLU A 31 24.62 13.04 -3.52
CA GLU A 31 25.98 13.49 -3.34
C GLU A 31 26.69 12.71 -2.24
N ARG A 32 26.05 12.54 -1.10
CA ARG A 32 26.67 11.83 0.02
C ARG A 32 27.01 10.37 -0.29
N LEU A 33 26.18 9.72 -1.08
CA LEU A 33 26.37 8.31 -1.39
C LEU A 33 27.05 8.06 -2.73
N ASN A 34 27.34 9.11 -3.47
CA ASN A 34 27.90 9.06 -4.82
C ASN A 34 27.09 8.13 -5.72
N LYS A 35 25.77 8.24 -5.65
CA LYS A 35 24.81 7.46 -6.43
C LYS A 35 23.56 8.28 -6.61
N ARG A 36 22.80 7.98 -7.63
CA ARG A 36 21.49 8.63 -7.78
C ARG A 36 20.50 8.01 -6.79
N VAL A 37 20.00 8.82 -5.89
CA VAL A 37 19.06 8.38 -4.86
C VAL A 37 17.71 9.03 -5.08
N PHE A 38 16.67 8.23 -5.19
CA PHE A 38 15.31 8.70 -5.40
C PHE A 38 14.45 8.37 -4.19
N ILE A 39 13.51 9.24 -3.88
CA ILE A 39 12.57 9.04 -2.78
C ILE A 39 11.18 8.96 -3.37
N LYS A 40 10.50 7.84 -3.12
CA LYS A 40 9.10 7.68 -3.47
C LYS A 40 8.29 8.28 -2.34
N ALA A 41 7.64 9.41 -2.58
CA ALA A 41 7.02 10.22 -1.53
C ALA A 41 5.69 9.64 -1.05
N GLU A 42 5.72 8.50 -0.39
CA GLU A 42 4.53 7.81 0.11
C GLU A 42 3.91 8.50 1.34
N CYS A 43 4.53 9.55 1.85
CA CYS A 43 3.86 10.44 2.80
C CYS A 43 2.66 11.16 2.18
N LEU A 44 2.61 11.22 0.84
CA LEU A 44 1.48 11.79 0.10
C LEU A 44 0.45 10.73 -0.29
N GLN A 45 0.66 9.48 0.07
CA GLN A 45 -0.29 8.41 -0.20
C GLN A 45 -1.50 8.55 0.73
N LYS A 46 -2.61 7.89 0.38
CA LYS A 46 -3.76 7.80 1.28
C LYS A 46 -3.30 7.20 2.60
N THR A 47 -3.82 7.67 3.68
CA THR A 47 -3.41 7.39 5.07
C THR A 47 -2.00 7.86 5.43
N GLY A 48 -1.30 8.53 4.52
CA GLY A 48 -0.06 9.23 4.82
C GLY A 48 1.19 8.37 4.92
N SER A 49 1.15 7.11 4.47
CA SER A 49 2.34 6.27 4.48
C SER A 49 2.26 5.18 3.41
N PHE A 50 3.37 4.48 3.20
CA PHE A 50 3.43 3.39 2.22
C PHE A 50 2.58 2.17 2.64
N LYS A 51 2.11 2.13 3.87
CA LYS A 51 1.34 0.97 4.36
C LYS A 51 0.00 0.81 3.67
N TYR A 52 -0.58 1.88 3.16
CA TYR A 52 -1.80 1.78 2.37
C TYR A 52 -1.58 0.92 1.12
N ARG A 53 -0.46 1.14 0.43
CA ARG A 53 -0.07 0.35 -0.73
C ARG A 53 0.14 -1.12 -0.37
N GLY A 54 0.87 -1.37 0.71
CA GLY A 54 1.10 -2.74 1.19
C GLY A 54 -0.18 -3.45 1.60
N SER A 55 -1.12 -2.73 2.20
CA SER A 55 -2.41 -3.30 2.61
C SER A 55 -3.22 -3.74 1.39
N TRP A 56 -3.30 -2.91 0.35
CA TRP A 56 -3.97 -3.30 -0.89
C TRP A 56 -3.30 -4.51 -1.53
N SER A 57 -1.96 -4.52 -1.58
CA SER A 57 -1.20 -5.65 -2.12
C SER A 57 -1.54 -6.95 -1.39
N SER A 58 -1.58 -6.91 -0.07
CA SER A 58 -1.92 -8.07 0.74
C SER A 58 -3.36 -8.53 0.45
N PHE A 59 -4.30 -7.60 0.36
CA PHE A 59 -5.70 -7.96 0.18
C PHE A 59 -5.95 -8.59 -1.19
N VAL A 60 -5.40 -8.03 -2.26
CA VAL A 60 -5.65 -8.58 -3.60
C VAL A 60 -4.92 -9.90 -3.85
N ASN A 61 -3.90 -10.20 -3.07
CA ASN A 61 -3.15 -11.45 -3.20
C ASN A 61 -3.62 -12.53 -2.22
N ASN A 62 -4.68 -12.27 -1.47
CA ASN A 62 -5.29 -13.27 -0.58
C ASN A 62 -6.68 -13.64 -1.09
N ASP A 63 -7.18 -14.80 -0.65
CA ASP A 63 -8.48 -15.28 -1.07
C ASP A 63 -9.59 -14.39 -0.47
N PHE A 64 -10.44 -13.84 -1.30
CA PHE A 64 -11.55 -12.99 -0.86
C PHE A 64 -12.48 -13.72 0.11
N GLU A 65 -12.72 -15.01 -0.09
CA GLU A 65 -13.57 -15.78 0.82
C GLU A 65 -12.98 -15.84 2.23
N ASP A 66 -11.65 -15.90 2.34
CA ASP A 66 -11.01 -15.86 3.64
C ASP A 66 -11.06 -14.44 4.23
N LEU A 67 -10.88 -13.41 3.41
CA LEU A 67 -10.94 -12.04 3.88
C LEU A 67 -12.34 -11.66 4.38
N LYS A 68 -13.39 -12.22 3.81
CA LYS A 68 -14.76 -11.96 4.24
C LYS A 68 -15.01 -12.37 5.69
N LYS A 69 -14.23 -13.27 6.23
CA LYS A 69 -14.37 -13.72 7.61
C LYS A 69 -13.82 -12.68 8.58
N GLY A 70 -13.15 -11.67 8.08
CA GLY A 70 -12.58 -10.59 8.87
C GLY A 70 -11.07 -10.58 8.82
N VAL A 71 -10.50 -9.44 9.15
CA VAL A 71 -9.05 -9.24 9.14
C VAL A 71 -8.66 -8.67 10.49
N LEU A 72 -7.61 -9.23 11.09
CA LEU A 72 -7.08 -8.75 12.34
C LEU A 72 -5.68 -8.20 12.12
N ALA A 73 -5.41 -7.02 12.59
CA ALA A 73 -4.09 -6.41 12.55
C ALA A 73 -3.72 -5.85 13.91
N TYR A 74 -2.44 -5.89 14.23
CA TYR A 74 -1.90 -5.33 15.47
C TYR A 74 -0.79 -4.36 15.09
N SER A 75 -0.98 -3.09 15.40
CA SER A 75 -0.02 -2.06 15.04
C SER A 75 -0.26 -0.81 15.86
N SER A 76 0.80 -0.04 16.08
CA SER A 76 0.69 1.22 16.81
C SER A 76 0.36 2.41 15.90
N GLY A 77 0.20 2.24 14.59
CA GLY A 77 -0.02 3.40 13.73
C GLY A 77 -0.28 3.07 12.28
N ASN A 78 0.69 3.31 11.39
CA ASN A 78 0.48 3.33 9.95
C ASN A 78 -0.07 2.03 9.36
N HIS A 79 0.38 0.88 9.86
CA HIS A 79 -0.12 -0.40 9.35
C HIS A 79 -1.60 -0.58 9.70
N ALA A 80 -1.99 -0.24 10.92
CA ALA A 80 -3.39 -0.33 11.33
C ALA A 80 -4.27 0.60 10.51
N GLN A 81 -3.80 1.81 10.24
CA GLN A 81 -4.54 2.76 9.40
C GLN A 81 -4.69 2.25 7.97
N GLY A 82 -3.65 1.66 7.41
CA GLY A 82 -3.70 1.09 6.06
C GLY A 82 -4.69 -0.06 5.98
N ILE A 83 -4.63 -0.99 6.91
CA ILE A 83 -5.54 -2.14 6.95
C ILE A 83 -6.99 -1.67 7.14
N ALA A 84 -7.23 -0.71 8.02
CA ALA A 84 -8.58 -0.20 8.27
C ALA A 84 -9.16 0.47 7.02
N ALA A 85 -8.38 1.31 6.34
CA ALA A 85 -8.86 2.02 5.16
C ALA A 85 -9.16 1.05 4.01
N VAL A 86 -8.30 0.06 3.77
CA VAL A 86 -8.50 -0.93 2.71
C VAL A 86 -9.66 -1.85 3.06
N SER A 87 -9.76 -2.29 4.30
CA SER A 87 -10.86 -3.14 4.74
C SER A 87 -12.21 -2.47 4.54
N TYR A 88 -12.31 -1.20 4.92
CA TYR A 88 -13.53 -0.45 4.74
C TYR A 88 -13.94 -0.41 3.27
N THR A 89 -13.00 -0.14 2.38
CA THR A 89 -13.27 -0.01 0.96
C THR A 89 -13.54 -1.36 0.29
N HIS A 90 -12.76 -2.39 0.65
CA HIS A 90 -12.75 -3.66 -0.08
C HIS A 90 -13.73 -4.69 0.51
N LEU A 91 -13.90 -4.70 1.81
CA LEU A 91 -14.68 -5.74 2.49
C LEU A 91 -16.05 -5.29 2.97
N THR A 92 -16.19 -4.03 3.38
CA THR A 92 -17.43 -3.60 4.02
C THR A 92 -18.33 -2.75 3.16
N LEU A 93 -17.79 -2.07 2.15
CA LEU A 93 -18.63 -1.34 1.22
C LEU A 93 -19.10 -2.29 0.12
N PRO A 94 -20.32 -2.14 -0.34
CA PRO A 94 -21.37 -1.25 0.10
C PRO A 94 -22.16 -1.74 1.29
N THR A 95 -21.84 -2.88 1.82
CA THR A 95 -22.55 -3.38 2.91
C THR A 95 -22.20 -2.60 4.11
N ILE A 96 -22.84 -1.87 4.64
CA ILE A 96 -22.47 -1.12 5.65
C ILE A 96 -22.55 -1.69 6.91
N GLY A 97 -22.05 -2.44 7.29
CA GLY A 97 -22.12 -3.02 8.49
C GLY A 97 -21.51 -2.18 9.50
N CYS A 98 -21.09 -1.56 9.78
CA CYS A 98 -20.43 -0.84 10.75
C CYS A 98 -19.15 -1.39 11.16
#